data_63c5b62574df5b63ae5b0fc2ea9a19f0
#
_entry.id   63c5b62574df5b63ae5b0fc2ea9a19f0
#
_cell.length_a   1.000
_cell.length_b   1.000
_cell.length_c   1.000
_cell.angle_alpha   90.00
_cell.angle_beta   90.00
_cell.angle_gamma   90.00
#
_symmetry.space_group_name_H-M   'P 1'
#
loop_
_entity.id
_entity.type
_entity.pdbx_description
1 polymer ?
#
loop_
_entity_poly.entity_id
_entity_poly.type
_entity_poly.pdbx_seq_one_letter_code
_entity_poly.pdbx_strand_id
1 'polypeptide(L)'
;ERPEEYRKLFSAVFTDVWLFDRLLGPQGEEADPALVATWLERLQMAHKLQLENGKIADLRLSKGQKKRVALLLALAESRDIILLDEWAADQDPHFRREFYQVLLPLMQQMGKTVFAISHDDHYFQHADRLLEMRAGQLAELTGEEREQASRDAVARTA
;
A
#
# COMPACT_ATOMS: atom_id res chain seq x y z
N GLU A 1 -12.10 -23.77 10.71
CA GLU A 1 -11.14 -22.67 10.51
C GLU A 1 -11.57 -21.49 11.37
N ARG A 2 -10.65 -20.89 12.12
CA ARG A 2 -10.96 -19.79 13.04
C ARG A 2 -10.80 -18.46 12.27
N PRO A 3 -11.88 -17.68 12.07
CA PRO A 3 -11.81 -16.41 11.33
C PRO A 3 -10.77 -15.42 11.86
N GLU A 4 -10.51 -15.47 13.17
CA GLU A 4 -9.53 -14.61 13.83
C GLU A 4 -8.08 -14.90 13.42
N GLU A 5 -7.73 -16.16 13.18
CA GLU A 5 -6.39 -16.54 12.71
C GLU A 5 -6.17 -16.06 11.29
N TYR A 6 -7.21 -16.09 10.47
CA TYR A 6 -7.14 -15.58 9.09
C TYR A 6 -6.91 -14.07 9.05
N ARG A 7 -7.58 -13.32 9.91
CA ARG A 7 -7.39 -11.85 10.00
C ARG A 7 -5.98 -11.44 10.36
N LYS A 8 -5.26 -12.24 11.12
CA LYS A 8 -3.87 -11.98 11.52
C LYS A 8 -2.88 -12.02 10.35
N LEU A 9 -3.27 -12.57 9.21
CA LEU A 9 -2.44 -12.59 8.01
C LEU A 9 -2.44 -11.25 7.28
N PHE A 10 -3.41 -10.37 7.52
CA PHE A 10 -3.66 -9.17 6.74
C PHE A 10 -3.39 -7.90 7.53
N SER A 11 -2.77 -6.94 6.86
CA SER A 11 -2.85 -5.52 7.18
C SER A 11 -3.57 -4.81 6.03
N ALA A 12 -4.35 -3.78 6.32
CA ALA A 12 -5.13 -3.08 5.31
C ALA A 12 -5.03 -1.57 5.45
N VAL A 13 -4.93 -0.89 4.32
CA VAL A 13 -5.07 0.56 4.21
C VAL A 13 -6.26 0.84 3.31
N PHE A 14 -7.34 1.32 3.92
CA PHE A 14 -8.58 1.66 3.22
C PHE A 14 -8.57 3.08 2.67
N THR A 15 -9.52 3.39 1.80
CA THR A 15 -9.70 4.73 1.21
C THR A 15 -9.90 5.80 2.28
N ASP A 16 -10.73 5.52 3.29
CA ASP A 16 -10.91 6.37 4.46
C ASP A 16 -9.93 5.98 5.56
N VAL A 17 -8.84 6.72 5.64
CA VAL A 17 -7.75 6.41 6.57
C VAL A 17 -8.03 6.98 7.95
N TRP A 18 -8.14 6.09 8.93
CA TRP A 18 -8.05 6.41 10.35
C TRP A 18 -6.65 6.06 10.85
N LEU A 19 -5.92 7.05 11.34
CA LEU A 19 -4.59 6.85 11.89
C LEU A 19 -4.66 6.60 13.39
N PHE A 20 -4.02 5.51 13.81
CA PHE A 20 -3.67 5.33 15.21
C PHE A 20 -2.42 6.15 15.52
N ASP A 21 -2.33 6.62 16.75
CA ASP A 21 -1.21 7.46 17.21
C ASP A 21 0.06 6.65 17.56
N ARG A 22 0.01 5.32 17.47
CA ARG A 22 1.12 4.44 17.81
C ARG A 22 1.54 3.55 16.68
N LEU A 23 2.86 3.42 16.51
CA LEU A 23 3.51 2.43 15.65
C LEU A 23 3.78 1.18 16.47
N LEU A 24 3.04 0.11 16.17
CA LEU A 24 3.14 -1.16 16.89
C LEU A 24 3.65 -2.25 15.95
N GLY A 25 4.49 -3.12 16.51
CA GLY A 25 4.94 -4.35 15.87
C GLY A 25 3.91 -5.47 15.89
N PRO A 26 4.29 -6.69 15.42
CA PRO A 26 3.36 -7.79 15.17
C PRO A 26 2.59 -8.30 16.41
N GLN A 27 3.15 -8.12 17.60
CA GLN A 27 2.57 -8.59 18.87
C GLN A 27 2.07 -7.45 19.76
N GLY A 28 2.04 -6.21 19.23
CA GLY A 28 1.65 -5.02 19.96
C GLY A 28 2.79 -4.34 20.72
N GLU A 29 4.02 -4.81 20.56
CA GLU A 29 5.23 -4.14 21.04
C GLU A 29 5.53 -2.89 20.20
N GLU A 30 6.54 -2.14 20.59
CA GLU A 30 7.03 -1.02 19.78
C GLU A 30 7.59 -1.54 18.44
N ALA A 31 7.24 -0.85 17.35
CA ALA A 31 7.70 -1.22 16.00
C ALA A 31 9.23 -1.16 15.90
N ASP A 32 9.80 -2.01 15.04
CA ASP A 32 11.23 -2.02 14.76
C ASP A 32 11.72 -0.63 14.29
N PRO A 33 12.60 0.04 15.08
CA PRO A 33 13.06 1.38 14.75
C PRO A 33 13.80 1.48 13.40
N ALA A 34 14.51 0.42 13.00
CA ALA A 34 15.25 0.38 11.75
C ALA A 34 14.29 0.31 10.55
N LEU A 35 13.25 -0.50 10.64
CA LEU A 35 12.17 -0.56 9.65
C LEU A 35 11.46 0.79 9.54
N VAL A 36 11.08 1.37 10.68
CA VAL A 36 10.39 2.66 10.74
C VAL A 36 11.23 3.76 10.09
N ALA A 37 12.50 3.89 10.45
CA ALA A 37 13.39 4.89 9.87
C ALA A 37 13.54 4.73 8.36
N THR A 38 13.76 3.51 7.89
CA THR A 38 13.89 3.21 6.46
C THR A 38 12.64 3.59 5.68
N TRP A 39 11.46 3.22 6.18
CA TRP A 39 10.20 3.50 5.49
C TRP A 39 9.74 4.93 5.61
N LEU A 40 10.07 5.65 6.69
CA LEU A 40 9.86 7.11 6.76
C LEU A 40 10.60 7.84 5.64
N GLU A 41 11.84 7.48 5.38
CA GLU A 41 12.62 8.04 4.26
C GLU A 41 11.99 7.67 2.91
N ARG A 42 11.67 6.40 2.68
CA ARG A 42 11.06 5.91 1.45
C ARG A 42 9.71 6.56 1.15
N LEU A 43 8.91 6.78 2.18
CA LEU A 43 7.61 7.43 2.09
C LEU A 43 7.71 8.96 2.06
N GLN A 44 8.94 9.52 2.09
CA GLN A 44 9.19 10.96 2.11
C GLN A 44 8.46 11.66 3.29
N MET A 45 8.44 11.00 4.44
CA MET A 45 7.78 11.48 5.65
C MET A 45 8.73 11.78 6.81
N ALA A 46 10.02 11.50 6.70
CA ALA A 46 11.01 11.65 7.77
C ALA A 46 11.07 13.08 8.34
N HIS A 47 10.86 14.10 7.49
CA HIS A 47 10.86 15.50 7.89
C HIS A 47 9.48 16.02 8.34
N LYS A 48 8.42 15.24 8.16
CA LYS A 48 7.04 15.61 8.47
C LYS A 48 6.50 14.93 9.71
N LEU A 49 6.95 13.70 9.97
CA LEU A 49 6.44 12.88 11.05
C LEU A 49 7.43 12.89 12.21
N GLN A 50 7.02 13.41 13.34
CA GLN A 50 7.78 13.32 14.59
C GLN A 50 7.22 12.17 15.43
N LEU A 51 8.10 11.29 15.83
CA LEU A 51 7.76 10.19 16.72
C LEU A 51 8.33 10.47 18.11
N GLU A 52 7.43 10.55 19.08
CA GLU A 52 7.78 10.69 20.49
C GLU A 52 7.37 9.41 21.24
N ASN A 53 8.34 8.63 21.67
CA ASN A 53 8.11 7.34 22.36
C ASN A 53 7.18 6.40 21.57
N GLY A 54 7.43 6.24 20.28
CA GLY A 54 6.61 5.41 19.39
C GLY A 54 5.22 5.98 19.05
N LYS A 55 4.93 7.21 19.48
CA LYS A 55 3.70 7.92 19.14
C LYS A 55 3.93 8.98 18.09
N ILE A 56 2.95 9.15 17.24
CA ILE A 56 2.90 10.21 16.24
C ILE A 56 2.45 11.52 16.93
N ALA A 57 3.35 12.49 17.01
CA ALA A 57 3.12 13.72 17.76
C ALA A 57 2.17 14.70 17.04
N ASP A 58 2.15 14.72 15.71
CA ASP A 58 1.31 15.63 14.93
C ASP A 58 0.62 14.89 13.77
N LEU A 59 -0.71 14.93 13.75
CA LEU A 59 -1.55 14.31 12.73
C LEU A 59 -2.11 15.32 11.70
N ARG A 60 -1.58 16.54 11.64
CA ARG A 60 -1.96 17.56 10.64
C ARG A 60 -1.34 17.21 9.28
N LEU A 61 -1.87 16.17 8.66
CA LEU A 61 -1.38 15.59 7.42
C LEU A 61 -2.42 15.77 6.31
N SER A 62 -1.95 15.96 5.08
CA SER A 62 -2.81 15.84 3.91
C SER A 62 -3.34 14.40 3.74
N LYS A 63 -4.36 14.21 2.90
CA LYS A 63 -4.92 12.89 2.65
C LYS A 63 -3.86 11.89 2.14
N GLY A 64 -3.03 12.31 1.18
CA GLY A 64 -1.92 11.51 0.68
C GLY A 64 -0.89 11.16 1.76
N GLN A 65 -0.52 12.14 2.60
CA GLN A 65 0.40 11.91 3.71
C GLN A 65 -0.19 10.95 4.76
N LYS A 66 -1.48 11.05 5.07
CA LYS A 66 -2.16 10.08 5.95
C LYS A 66 -2.08 8.66 5.40
N LYS A 67 -2.28 8.47 4.09
CA LYS A 67 -2.12 7.16 3.44
C LYS A 67 -0.67 6.64 3.52
N ARG A 68 0.32 7.51 3.41
CA ARG A 68 1.73 7.13 3.60
C ARG A 68 2.00 6.63 5.02
N VAL A 69 1.49 7.33 6.01
CA VAL A 69 1.60 6.90 7.42
C VAL A 69 0.84 5.60 7.67
N ALA A 70 -0.34 5.45 7.11
CA ALA A 70 -1.11 4.21 7.22
C ALA A 70 -0.38 3.00 6.60
N LEU A 71 0.33 3.20 5.48
CA LEU A 71 1.19 2.16 4.90
C LEU A 71 2.36 1.82 5.83
N LEU A 72 2.99 2.81 6.46
CA LEU A 72 4.02 2.59 7.47
C LEU A 72 3.49 1.75 8.64
N LEU A 73 2.30 2.08 9.17
CA LEU A 73 1.64 1.31 10.23
C LEU A 73 1.41 -0.15 9.79
N ALA A 74 0.88 -0.36 8.59
CA ALA A 74 0.63 -1.69 8.04
C ALA A 74 1.92 -2.51 7.89
N LEU A 75 3.02 -1.88 7.47
CA LEU A 75 4.33 -2.52 7.35
C LEU A 75 4.92 -2.86 8.72
N ALA A 76 4.76 -1.99 9.72
CA ALA A 76 5.22 -2.20 11.08
C ALA A 76 4.55 -3.42 11.73
N GLU A 77 3.27 -3.68 11.44
CA GLU A 77 2.56 -4.89 11.89
C GLU A 77 3.17 -6.20 11.33
N SER A 78 4.00 -6.10 10.31
CA SER A 78 4.75 -7.22 9.72
C SER A 78 3.90 -8.40 9.22
N ARG A 79 2.63 -8.16 8.86
CA ARG A 79 1.76 -9.19 8.28
C ARG A 79 2.23 -9.61 6.90
N ASP A 80 1.88 -10.82 6.48
CA ASP A 80 2.31 -11.37 5.20
C ASP A 80 1.57 -10.77 4.01
N ILE A 81 0.32 -10.35 4.22
CA ILE A 81 -0.57 -9.84 3.18
C ILE A 81 -0.95 -8.39 3.49
N ILE A 82 -0.77 -7.51 2.51
CA ILE A 82 -1.12 -6.10 2.60
C ILE A 82 -2.21 -5.79 1.57
N LEU A 83 -3.33 -5.25 2.04
CA LEU A 83 -4.43 -4.77 1.21
C LEU A 83 -4.34 -3.25 1.09
N LEU A 84 -4.30 -2.74 -0.12
CA LEU A 84 -4.24 -1.31 -0.42
C LEU A 84 -5.45 -0.92 -1.28
N ASP A 85 -6.37 -0.17 -0.69
CA ASP A 85 -7.58 0.28 -1.37
C ASP A 85 -7.39 1.72 -1.87
N GLU A 86 -7.25 1.88 -3.19
CA GLU A 86 -7.06 3.17 -3.86
C GLU A 86 -5.93 4.02 -3.24
N TRP A 87 -4.87 3.35 -2.77
CA TRP A 87 -3.80 4.02 -2.02
C TRP A 87 -3.11 5.10 -2.84
N ALA A 88 -2.81 4.81 -4.10
CA ALA A 88 -2.05 5.71 -4.96
C ALA A 88 -2.89 6.89 -5.50
N ALA A 89 -4.22 6.81 -5.47
CA ALA A 89 -5.11 7.82 -6.04
C ALA A 89 -4.92 9.22 -5.43
N ASP A 90 -4.57 9.30 -4.14
CA ASP A 90 -4.35 10.57 -3.42
C ASP A 90 -2.87 11.03 -3.42
N GLN A 91 -2.00 10.33 -4.15
CA GLN A 91 -0.60 10.71 -4.31
C GLN A 91 -0.39 11.62 -5.53
N ASP A 92 0.60 12.51 -5.44
CA ASP A 92 1.03 13.27 -6.61
C ASP A 92 1.60 12.33 -7.70
N PRO A 93 1.64 12.77 -8.97
CA PRO A 93 2.05 11.90 -10.08
C PRO A 93 3.47 11.33 -9.95
N HIS A 94 4.39 12.09 -9.35
CA HIS A 94 5.76 11.62 -9.14
C HIS A 94 5.80 10.50 -8.12
N PHE A 95 5.18 10.72 -6.96
CA PHE A 95 5.16 9.72 -5.88
C PHE A 95 4.31 8.49 -6.25
N ARG A 96 3.24 8.67 -7.03
CA ARG A 96 2.45 7.56 -7.58
C ARG A 96 3.31 6.63 -8.44
N ARG A 97 4.15 7.19 -9.30
CA ARG A 97 5.11 6.42 -10.11
C ARG A 97 6.09 5.67 -9.23
N GLU A 98 6.65 6.33 -8.23
CA GLU A 98 7.58 5.72 -7.27
C GLU A 98 6.92 4.57 -6.51
N PHE A 99 5.67 4.71 -6.12
CA PHE A 99 4.91 3.64 -5.48
C PHE A 99 4.88 2.37 -6.34
N TYR A 100 4.47 2.47 -7.59
CA TYR A 100 4.36 1.29 -8.46
C TYR A 100 5.70 0.72 -8.91
N GLN A 101 6.69 1.57 -9.15
CA GLN A 101 7.98 1.15 -9.73
C GLN A 101 9.02 0.79 -8.68
N VAL A 102 8.91 1.30 -7.48
CA VAL A 102 9.91 1.12 -6.41
C VAL A 102 9.31 0.48 -5.17
N LEU A 103 8.26 1.07 -4.59
CA LEU A 103 7.76 0.62 -3.29
C LEU A 103 7.07 -0.74 -3.35
N LEU A 104 6.26 -1.01 -4.38
CA LEU A 104 5.64 -2.33 -4.56
C LEU A 104 6.68 -3.45 -4.74
N PRO A 105 7.67 -3.32 -5.65
CA PRO A 105 8.76 -4.31 -5.74
C PRO A 105 9.53 -4.48 -4.43
N LEU A 106 9.72 -3.40 -3.68
CA LEU A 106 10.42 -3.48 -2.40
C LEU A 106 9.63 -4.29 -1.36
N MET A 107 8.32 -4.08 -1.27
CA MET A 107 7.45 -4.88 -0.40
C MET A 107 7.46 -6.36 -0.81
N GLN A 108 7.48 -6.67 -2.10
CA GLN A 108 7.63 -8.02 -2.61
C GLN A 108 8.96 -8.65 -2.19
N GLN A 109 10.07 -7.90 -2.28
CA GLN A 109 11.39 -8.35 -1.82
C GLN A 109 11.43 -8.61 -0.31
N MET A 110 10.59 -7.92 0.46
CA MET A 110 10.40 -8.19 1.88
C MET A 110 9.53 -9.44 2.15
N GLY A 111 9.12 -10.18 1.12
CA GLY A 111 8.27 -11.36 1.22
C GLY A 111 6.78 -11.04 1.41
N LYS A 112 6.34 -9.80 1.14
CA LYS A 112 4.93 -9.41 1.27
C LYS A 112 4.15 -9.77 0.01
N THR A 113 2.91 -10.21 0.19
CA THR A 113 1.91 -10.28 -0.87
C THR A 113 1.06 -9.01 -0.80
N VAL A 114 1.04 -8.23 -1.88
CA VAL A 114 0.30 -6.98 -1.92
C VAL A 114 -0.89 -7.11 -2.87
N PHE A 115 -2.10 -6.88 -2.34
CA PHE A 115 -3.31 -6.67 -3.12
C PHE A 115 -3.58 -5.18 -3.23
N ALA A 116 -3.38 -4.61 -4.41
CA ALA A 116 -3.66 -3.22 -4.68
C ALA A 116 -4.92 -3.09 -5.54
N ILE A 117 -5.97 -2.48 -5.00
CA ILE A 117 -7.14 -2.06 -5.76
C ILE A 117 -6.82 -0.70 -6.35
N SER A 118 -6.91 -0.56 -7.67
CA SER A 118 -6.52 0.66 -8.36
C SER A 118 -7.29 0.83 -9.67
N HIS A 119 -7.55 2.08 -10.02
CA HIS A 119 -7.98 2.50 -11.35
C HIS A 119 -6.82 3.06 -12.19
N ASP A 120 -5.59 2.99 -11.69
CA ASP A 120 -4.38 3.46 -12.36
C ASP A 120 -3.90 2.44 -13.41
N ASP A 121 -4.65 2.31 -14.47
CA ASP A 121 -4.45 1.34 -15.55
C ASP A 121 -3.06 1.43 -16.23
N HIS A 122 -2.41 2.60 -16.21
CA HIS A 122 -1.03 2.78 -16.67
C HIS A 122 0.00 1.91 -15.97
N TYR A 123 -0.32 1.44 -14.76
CA TYR A 123 0.59 0.66 -13.94
C TYR A 123 0.24 -0.83 -13.89
N PHE A 124 -0.79 -1.28 -14.61
CA PHE A 124 -1.21 -2.69 -14.65
C PHE A 124 -0.11 -3.65 -15.09
N GLN A 125 0.79 -3.18 -15.94
CA GLN A 125 1.96 -3.95 -16.37
C GLN A 125 2.91 -4.34 -15.21
N HIS A 126 2.92 -3.59 -14.10
CA HIS A 126 3.77 -3.85 -12.95
C HIS A 126 3.21 -4.92 -12.01
N ALA A 127 1.96 -5.35 -12.19
CA ALA A 127 1.37 -6.40 -11.39
C ALA A 127 1.89 -7.77 -11.82
N ASP A 128 2.20 -8.67 -10.87
CA ASP A 128 2.49 -10.07 -11.17
C ASP A 128 1.23 -10.77 -11.68
N ARG A 129 0.09 -10.48 -11.05
CA ARG A 129 -1.24 -10.95 -11.44
C ARG A 129 -2.20 -9.78 -11.55
N LEU A 130 -2.92 -9.70 -12.64
CA LEU A 130 -3.96 -8.69 -12.86
C LEU A 130 -5.33 -9.34 -12.75
N LEU A 131 -6.12 -8.86 -11.79
CA LEU A 131 -7.46 -9.34 -11.54
C LEU A 131 -8.47 -8.25 -11.88
N GLU A 132 -9.56 -8.63 -12.50
CA GLU A 132 -10.66 -7.73 -12.85
C GLU A 132 -11.95 -8.18 -12.17
N MET A 133 -12.67 -7.23 -11.59
CA MET A 133 -14.01 -7.46 -11.05
C MET A 133 -15.04 -7.04 -12.08
N ARG A 134 -15.81 -7.99 -12.61
CA ARG A 134 -16.93 -7.74 -13.54
C ARG A 134 -18.22 -8.35 -13.01
N ALA A 135 -19.25 -7.54 -12.86
CA ALA A 135 -20.58 -7.99 -12.43
C ALA A 135 -20.56 -8.90 -11.18
N GLY A 136 -19.69 -8.60 -10.20
CA GLY A 136 -19.55 -9.38 -8.98
C GLY A 136 -18.71 -10.65 -9.11
N GLN A 137 -18.11 -10.89 -10.26
CA GLN A 137 -17.19 -12.01 -10.48
C GLN A 137 -15.77 -11.53 -10.65
N LEU A 138 -14.83 -12.21 -9.98
CA LEU A 138 -13.40 -11.93 -10.09
C LEU A 138 -12.80 -12.85 -11.14
N ALA A 139 -12.15 -12.25 -12.14
CA ALA A 139 -11.44 -12.96 -13.20
C ALA A 139 -9.97 -12.54 -13.26
N GLU A 140 -9.06 -13.48 -13.53
CA GLU A 140 -7.67 -13.16 -13.80
C GLU A 140 -7.49 -12.88 -15.28
N LEU A 141 -6.93 -11.71 -15.62
CA LEU A 141 -6.60 -11.34 -16.99
C LEU A 141 -5.23 -11.93 -17.36
N THR A 142 -5.20 -12.70 -18.45
CA THR A 142 -3.98 -13.35 -18.96
C THR A 142 -3.81 -13.11 -20.46
N GLY A 143 -2.59 -13.30 -20.98
CA GLY A 143 -2.32 -13.21 -22.41
C GLY A 143 -2.83 -11.91 -23.06
N GLU A 144 -3.58 -12.05 -24.14
CA GLU A 144 -4.09 -10.91 -24.93
C GLU A 144 -5.01 -9.96 -24.13
N GLU A 145 -5.84 -10.50 -23.22
CA GLU A 145 -6.74 -9.67 -22.40
C GLU A 145 -5.96 -8.73 -21.49
N ARG A 146 -4.87 -9.25 -20.87
CA ARG A 146 -3.98 -8.46 -20.03
C ARG A 146 -3.25 -7.38 -20.84
N GLU A 147 -2.76 -7.73 -22.03
CA GLU A 147 -2.10 -6.78 -22.92
C GLU A 147 -3.07 -5.70 -23.41
N GLN A 148 -4.32 -6.08 -23.71
CA GLN A 148 -5.34 -5.15 -24.13
C GLN A 148 -5.70 -4.17 -23.00
N ALA A 149 -5.89 -4.66 -21.77
CA ALA A 149 -6.15 -3.83 -20.60
C ALA A 149 -5.04 -2.78 -20.37
N SER A 150 -3.78 -3.17 -20.57
CA SER A 150 -2.63 -2.27 -20.46
C SER A 150 -2.55 -1.28 -21.63
N ARG A 151 -2.94 -1.66 -22.85
CA ARG A 151 -2.95 -0.78 -24.03
C ARG A 151 -4.08 0.24 -24.01
N ASP A 152 -5.27 -0.17 -23.58
CA ASP A 152 -6.43 0.73 -23.48
C ASP A 152 -6.18 1.85 -22.46
N ALA A 153 -5.37 1.57 -21.47
CA ALA A 153 -4.87 2.52 -20.51
C ALA A 153 -4.03 3.64 -21.17
N VAL A 154 -3.09 3.25 -22.01
CA VAL A 154 -2.20 4.21 -22.71
C VAL A 154 -2.99 5.05 -23.73
N ALA A 155 -3.96 4.46 -24.40
CA ALA A 155 -4.75 5.15 -25.43
C ALA A 155 -5.71 6.23 -24.87
N ARG A 156 -6.11 6.14 -23.60
CA ARG A 156 -7.01 7.13 -22.95
C ARG A 156 -6.30 8.41 -22.52
N THR A 157 -4.99 8.46 -22.58
CA THR A 157 -4.16 9.59 -22.13
C THR A 157 -3.40 10.30 -23.25
N ALA A 158 -3.54 9.82 -24.48
CA ALA A 158 -3.04 10.48 -25.68
C ALA A 158 -4.14 11.34 -26.33
#